data_03f3b66fad5485f70e3a4d8a906b5863
#
_entry.id   03f3b66fad5485f70e3a4d8a906b5863
#
_cell.length_a   1.000
_cell.length_b   1.000
_cell.length_c   1.000
_cell.angle_alpha   90.00
_cell.angle_beta   90.00
_cell.angle_gamma   90.00
#
_symmetry.space_group_name_H-M   'P 1'
#
loop_
_entity.id
_entity.type
_entity.pdbx_description
1 polymer ?
#
loop_
_entity_poly.entity_id
_entity_poly.type
_entity_poly.pdbx_seq_one_letter_code
_entity_poly.pdbx_strand_id
1 'polypeptide(L)'
;MNRREFVVAGSLTLATLAISTQAQEKKQYVCPPCGCSNDGEAHDEPGNCPACKMTMIEKTPAMSELTGIQHFLKLNDQVWTGGQPWVEHLPKLKDAGIKVIISLRQPSEWNSEREAAKVKELGMNYFNIPVSFNEPDELDVDDFLKLTDEQLKNGPVFIHCAVGSRVGAFWMIRRVLRDNWDYDKALEEANRIGLRSNQSQLIEFAKAYIEKRKKK
;
A
#
# COMPACT_ATOMS: atom_id res chain seq x y z
N MET A 1 -32.26 77.19 -35.73
CA MET A 1 -31.13 76.86 -34.86
C MET A 1 -31.66 76.07 -33.68
N ASN A 2 -31.52 74.70 -33.75
CA ASN A 2 -32.02 73.81 -32.70
C ASN A 2 -30.82 73.10 -32.08
N ARG A 3 -30.60 73.37 -30.80
CA ARG A 3 -29.68 72.64 -29.93
C ARG A 3 -30.30 71.28 -29.56
N ARG A 4 -29.68 70.16 -29.94
CA ARG A 4 -30.00 68.81 -29.43
C ARG A 4 -29.16 68.57 -28.21
N GLU A 5 -29.76 68.37 -27.05
CA GLU A 5 -29.15 67.91 -25.85
C GLU A 5 -28.99 66.38 -25.93
N PHE A 6 -27.76 65.88 -25.76
CA PHE A 6 -27.46 64.47 -25.63
C PHE A 6 -27.53 64.10 -24.13
N VAL A 7 -28.52 63.30 -23.78
CA VAL A 7 -28.59 62.67 -22.46
C VAL A 7 -27.76 61.41 -22.53
N VAL A 8 -26.65 61.37 -21.83
CA VAL A 8 -25.83 60.13 -21.65
C VAL A 8 -26.38 59.42 -20.41
N ALA A 9 -27.07 58.28 -20.66
CA ALA A 9 -27.51 57.39 -19.61
C ALA A 9 -26.30 56.50 -19.20
N GLY A 10 -25.70 56.81 -18.07
CA GLY A 10 -24.67 55.97 -17.44
C GLY A 10 -25.28 54.75 -16.78
N SER A 11 -25.09 53.57 -17.37
CA SER A 11 -25.44 52.30 -16.72
C SER A 11 -24.39 51.95 -15.69
N LEU A 12 -24.74 52.08 -14.38
CA LEU A 12 -23.95 51.50 -13.30
C LEU A 12 -24.15 49.99 -13.27
N THR A 13 -23.19 49.23 -13.77
CA THR A 13 -23.11 47.78 -13.53
C THR A 13 -22.54 47.53 -12.15
N LEU A 14 -23.40 47.10 -11.22
CA LEU A 14 -22.95 46.56 -9.92
C LEU A 14 -22.29 45.19 -10.20
N ALA A 15 -20.98 45.15 -10.12
CA ALA A 15 -20.23 43.90 -10.06
C ALA A 15 -20.43 43.29 -8.65
N THR A 16 -21.28 42.28 -8.55
CA THR A 16 -21.37 41.43 -7.34
C THR A 16 -20.13 40.57 -7.26
N LEU A 17 -19.21 40.93 -6.37
CA LEU A 17 -18.11 40.04 -5.97
C LEU A 17 -18.70 38.83 -5.24
N ALA A 18 -18.78 37.70 -5.93
CA ALA A 18 -19.04 36.43 -5.28
C ALA A 18 -17.80 36.06 -4.43
N ILE A 19 -17.88 36.28 -3.14
CA ILE A 19 -16.92 35.77 -2.16
C ILE A 19 -17.18 34.26 -2.12
N SER A 20 -16.38 33.47 -2.85
CA SER A 20 -16.34 32.03 -2.67
C SER A 20 -15.72 31.74 -1.30
N THR A 21 -16.56 31.50 -0.30
CA THR A 21 -16.14 30.88 0.95
C THR A 21 -15.66 29.47 0.61
N GLN A 22 -14.36 29.31 0.41
CA GLN A 22 -13.77 27.98 0.46
C GLN A 22 -14.03 27.44 1.87
N ALA A 23 -14.95 26.48 1.97
CA ALA A 23 -15.12 25.72 3.19
C ALA A 23 -13.78 25.07 3.48
N GLN A 24 -13.14 25.45 4.58
CA GLN A 24 -11.89 24.87 5.05
C GLN A 24 -12.21 23.41 5.39
N GLU A 25 -11.74 22.47 4.59
CA GLU A 25 -11.95 21.03 4.85
C GLU A 25 -11.41 20.74 6.26
N LYS A 26 -12.29 20.21 7.12
CA LYS A 26 -11.95 19.84 8.48
C LYS A 26 -10.92 18.72 8.42
N LYS A 27 -9.75 18.97 9.02
CA LYS A 27 -8.71 17.94 9.11
C LYS A 27 -9.23 16.72 9.86
N GLN A 28 -8.90 15.56 9.35
CA GLN A 28 -9.19 14.27 9.97
C GLN A 28 -7.90 13.50 10.24
N TYR A 29 -7.92 12.65 11.25
CA TYR A 29 -6.76 11.86 11.67
C TYR A 29 -7.16 10.39 11.72
N VAL A 30 -6.23 9.52 11.30
CA VAL A 30 -6.43 8.08 11.26
C VAL A 30 -5.28 7.36 11.95
N CYS A 31 -5.56 6.20 12.51
CA CYS A 31 -4.52 5.30 12.95
C CYS A 31 -3.70 4.84 11.73
N PRO A 32 -2.35 4.84 11.78
CA PRO A 32 -1.57 4.15 10.76
C PRO A 32 -2.05 2.70 10.58
N PRO A 33 -1.93 2.10 9.38
CA PRO A 33 -2.48 0.77 9.13
C PRO A 33 -1.82 -0.26 10.05
N CYS A 34 -2.54 -0.68 11.09
CA CYS A 34 -2.07 -1.55 12.16
C CYS A 34 -3.02 -2.72 12.45
N GLY A 35 -4.22 -2.75 11.85
CA GLY A 35 -5.23 -3.77 12.04
C GLY A 35 -5.96 -3.74 13.39
N CYS A 36 -5.82 -2.67 14.17
CA CYS A 36 -6.62 -2.51 15.39
C CYS A 36 -8.11 -2.27 15.07
N SER A 37 -8.96 -2.27 16.08
CA SER A 37 -10.40 -2.02 15.90
C SER A 37 -10.73 -0.67 15.26
N ASN A 38 -9.84 0.33 15.43
CA ASN A 38 -9.98 1.68 14.86
C ASN A 38 -9.19 1.88 13.56
N ASP A 39 -8.72 0.81 12.93
CA ASP A 39 -7.97 0.92 11.67
C ASP A 39 -8.87 1.46 10.55
N GLY A 40 -8.47 2.60 9.94
CA GLY A 40 -9.25 3.31 8.93
C GLY A 40 -10.36 4.22 9.46
N GLU A 41 -10.67 4.22 10.77
CA GLU A 41 -11.63 5.16 11.36
C GLU A 41 -11.02 6.57 11.46
N ALA A 42 -11.79 7.56 11.00
CA ALA A 42 -11.38 8.95 11.02
C ALA A 42 -11.80 9.64 12.34
N HIS A 43 -10.88 10.39 12.91
CA HIS A 43 -11.06 11.21 14.11
C HIS A 43 -10.89 12.69 13.78
N ASP A 44 -11.62 13.56 14.46
CA ASP A 44 -11.60 15.01 14.22
C ASP A 44 -10.40 15.71 14.88
N GLU A 45 -9.73 15.05 15.82
CA GLU A 45 -8.63 15.61 16.60
C GLU A 45 -7.37 14.75 16.49
N PRO A 46 -6.17 15.38 16.49
CA PRO A 46 -4.91 14.65 16.56
C PRO A 46 -4.74 13.99 17.94
N GLY A 47 -3.91 12.96 18.00
CA GLY A 47 -3.64 12.27 19.27
C GLY A 47 -3.25 10.81 19.06
N ASN A 48 -3.39 10.02 20.10
CA ASN A 48 -3.13 8.59 20.05
C ASN A 48 -4.42 7.81 19.81
N CYS A 49 -4.33 6.79 18.96
CA CYS A 49 -5.44 5.88 18.70
C CYS A 49 -5.96 5.26 20.02
N PRO A 50 -7.25 5.31 20.30
CA PRO A 50 -7.80 4.77 21.54
C PRO A 50 -7.63 3.26 21.67
N ALA A 51 -7.54 2.52 20.57
CA ALA A 51 -7.38 1.08 20.56
C ALA A 51 -5.93 0.63 20.70
N CYS A 52 -5.02 1.07 19.82
CA CYS A 52 -3.64 0.58 19.77
C CYS A 52 -2.60 1.55 20.35
N LYS A 53 -2.99 2.75 20.76
CA LYS A 53 -2.14 3.81 21.32
C LYS A 53 -1.09 4.41 20.38
N MET A 54 -1.07 4.02 19.11
CA MET A 54 -0.20 4.64 18.10
C MET A 54 -0.63 6.07 17.84
N THR A 55 0.34 6.96 17.59
CA THR A 55 0.05 8.34 17.18
C THR A 55 -0.68 8.33 15.84
N MET A 56 -1.84 8.98 15.80
CA MET A 56 -2.62 9.13 14.57
C MET A 56 -1.96 10.12 13.61
N ILE A 57 -2.14 9.90 12.33
CA ILE A 57 -1.62 10.74 11.25
C ILE A 57 -2.77 11.49 10.56
N GLU A 58 -2.51 12.68 10.03
CA GLU A 58 -3.50 13.45 9.28
C GLU A 58 -3.93 12.66 8.03
N LYS A 59 -5.23 12.43 7.87
CA LYS A 59 -5.81 11.75 6.71
C LYS A 59 -5.87 12.72 5.53
N THR A 60 -5.19 12.38 4.46
CA THR A 60 -5.27 13.12 3.20
C THR A 60 -6.08 12.33 2.17
N PRO A 61 -6.74 12.99 1.19
CA PRO A 61 -7.47 12.28 0.13
C PRO A 61 -6.60 11.26 -0.62
N ALA A 62 -5.32 11.56 -0.83
CA ALA A 62 -4.38 10.67 -1.49
C ALA A 62 -4.17 9.34 -0.72
N MET A 63 -4.31 9.35 0.60
CA MET A 63 -4.14 8.13 1.41
C MET A 63 -5.26 7.12 1.21
N SER A 64 -6.44 7.55 0.79
CA SER A 64 -7.55 6.66 0.47
C SER A 64 -7.39 5.98 -0.90
N GLU A 65 -6.49 6.45 -1.75
CA GLU A 65 -6.18 5.82 -3.03
C GLU A 65 -5.15 4.69 -2.87
N LEU A 66 -5.07 3.78 -3.86
CA LEU A 66 -4.08 2.69 -3.80
C LEU A 66 -2.64 3.21 -3.69
N THR A 67 -2.36 4.39 -4.25
CA THR A 67 -1.07 5.08 -4.11
C THR A 67 -0.78 5.58 -2.69
N GLY A 68 -1.79 5.59 -1.81
CA GLY A 68 -1.62 5.84 -0.38
C GLY A 68 -1.05 4.65 0.40
N ILE A 69 -1.06 3.45 -0.19
CA ILE A 69 -0.35 2.29 0.37
C ILE A 69 1.16 2.56 0.24
N GLN A 70 1.88 2.47 1.35
CA GLN A 70 3.32 2.73 1.36
C GLN A 70 4.06 1.81 0.37
N HIS A 71 4.93 2.36 -0.47
CA HIS A 71 5.65 1.63 -1.52
C HIS A 71 4.74 0.82 -2.45
N PHE A 72 3.51 1.29 -2.69
CA PHE A 72 2.63 0.67 -3.65
C PHE A 72 3.29 0.63 -5.04
N LEU A 73 3.38 -0.56 -5.61
CA LEU A 73 4.03 -0.76 -6.90
C LEU A 73 3.32 -1.87 -7.69
N LYS A 74 2.85 -1.52 -8.87
CA LYS A 74 2.40 -2.49 -9.86
C LYS A 74 3.63 -2.96 -10.65
N LEU A 75 4.12 -4.18 -10.38
CA LEU A 75 5.27 -4.74 -11.10
C LEU A 75 4.89 -5.13 -12.54
N ASN A 76 3.71 -5.71 -12.68
CA ASN A 76 3.09 -6.06 -13.96
C ASN A 76 1.58 -6.29 -13.74
N ASP A 77 0.87 -6.79 -14.74
CA ASP A 77 -0.57 -7.01 -14.65
C ASP A 77 -0.96 -8.13 -13.67
N GLN A 78 -0.04 -9.03 -13.31
CA GLN A 78 -0.29 -10.15 -12.41
C GLN A 78 0.20 -9.90 -10.97
N VAL A 79 1.15 -8.99 -10.76
CA VAL A 79 1.81 -8.83 -9.46
C VAL A 79 1.86 -7.37 -9.06
N TRP A 80 1.23 -7.07 -7.93
CA TRP A 80 1.25 -5.79 -7.27
C TRP A 80 1.80 -5.97 -5.86
N THR A 81 2.54 -5.00 -5.37
CA THR A 81 3.23 -5.06 -4.07
C THR A 81 3.05 -3.77 -3.28
N GLY A 82 3.29 -3.85 -1.97
CA GLY A 82 3.25 -2.66 -1.12
C GLY A 82 3.52 -2.96 0.35
N GLY A 83 3.37 -1.92 1.15
CA GLY A 83 3.21 -2.00 2.60
C GLY A 83 1.79 -2.45 2.97
N GLN A 84 1.47 -2.35 4.27
CA GLN A 84 0.15 -2.72 4.77
C GLN A 84 -0.94 -1.81 4.18
N PRO A 85 -1.96 -2.36 3.51
CA PRO A 85 -3.13 -1.60 3.11
C PRO A 85 -4.03 -1.32 4.31
N TRP A 86 -4.70 -0.18 4.36
CA TRP A 86 -5.88 -0.03 5.19
C TRP A 86 -7.02 -0.90 4.67
N VAL A 87 -7.97 -1.23 5.53
CA VAL A 87 -9.15 -2.02 5.15
C VAL A 87 -9.94 -1.36 4.01
N GLU A 88 -9.95 -0.02 3.92
CA GLU A 88 -10.59 0.75 2.86
C GLU A 88 -9.92 0.61 1.47
N HIS A 89 -8.67 0.13 1.42
CA HIS A 89 -7.99 -0.17 0.15
C HIS A 89 -8.41 -1.51 -0.46
N LEU A 90 -8.89 -2.46 0.35
CA LEU A 90 -9.21 -3.81 -0.11
C LEU A 90 -10.30 -3.84 -1.20
N PRO A 91 -11.41 -3.07 -1.09
CA PRO A 91 -12.38 -2.94 -2.19
C PRO A 91 -11.73 -2.41 -3.48
N LYS A 92 -10.86 -1.40 -3.39
CA LYS A 92 -10.18 -0.83 -4.56
C LYS A 92 -9.22 -1.80 -5.23
N LEU A 93 -8.50 -2.62 -4.44
CA LEU A 93 -7.68 -3.71 -4.96
C LEU A 93 -8.54 -4.75 -5.69
N LYS A 94 -9.71 -5.10 -5.13
CA LYS A 94 -10.68 -5.99 -5.78
C LYS A 94 -11.18 -5.43 -7.10
N ASP A 95 -11.58 -4.15 -7.12
CA ASP A 95 -12.11 -3.47 -8.31
C ASP A 95 -11.03 -3.33 -9.39
N ALA A 96 -9.77 -3.19 -9.00
CA ALA A 96 -8.60 -3.20 -9.88
C ALA A 96 -8.24 -4.60 -10.40
N GLY A 97 -8.98 -5.64 -10.02
CA GLY A 97 -8.85 -7.00 -10.54
C GLY A 97 -8.01 -7.96 -9.69
N ILE A 98 -7.51 -7.54 -8.52
CA ILE A 98 -6.78 -8.43 -7.61
C ILE A 98 -7.71 -9.57 -7.16
N LYS A 99 -7.18 -10.79 -7.19
CA LYS A 99 -7.87 -12.02 -6.77
C LYS A 99 -7.33 -12.58 -5.46
N VAL A 100 -6.08 -12.29 -5.16
CA VAL A 100 -5.37 -12.89 -4.03
C VAL A 100 -4.59 -11.82 -3.28
N ILE A 101 -4.69 -11.85 -1.96
CA ILE A 101 -3.87 -11.06 -1.03
C ILE A 101 -2.91 -12.01 -0.33
N ILE A 102 -1.61 -11.68 -0.33
CA ILE A 102 -0.58 -12.42 0.37
C ILE A 102 0.10 -11.49 1.38
N SER A 103 -0.04 -11.78 2.65
CA SER A 103 0.59 -11.02 3.74
C SER A 103 1.83 -11.74 4.24
N LEU A 104 2.94 -11.00 4.38
CA LEU A 104 4.18 -11.50 4.99
C LEU A 104 4.38 -10.98 6.43
N ARG A 105 3.29 -10.60 7.10
CA ARG A 105 3.37 -10.09 8.48
C ARG A 105 3.19 -11.20 9.50
N GLN A 106 3.88 -11.05 10.63
CA GLN A 106 3.69 -11.95 11.77
C GLN A 106 2.41 -11.59 12.54
N PRO A 107 1.72 -12.59 13.15
CA PRO A 107 0.53 -12.34 13.96
C PRO A 107 0.78 -11.39 15.15
N SER A 108 2.02 -11.34 15.66
CA SER A 108 2.42 -10.44 16.76
C SER A 108 2.43 -8.96 16.38
N GLU A 109 2.56 -8.65 15.09
CA GLU A 109 2.66 -7.27 14.59
C GLU A 109 1.39 -6.80 13.86
N TRP A 110 0.42 -7.69 13.65
CA TRP A 110 -0.73 -7.42 12.81
C TRP A 110 -1.93 -8.33 13.13
N ASN A 111 -3.13 -7.75 13.20
CA ASN A 111 -4.35 -8.55 13.27
C ASN A 111 -4.75 -9.05 11.88
N SER A 112 -4.20 -10.20 11.51
CA SER A 112 -4.46 -10.84 10.21
C SER A 112 -5.91 -11.31 10.04
N GLU A 113 -6.63 -11.60 11.12
CA GLU A 113 -8.01 -12.12 11.08
C GLU A 113 -8.99 -11.09 10.50
N ARG A 114 -8.85 -9.82 10.89
CA ARG A 114 -9.70 -8.73 10.37
C ARG A 114 -9.49 -8.52 8.88
N GLU A 115 -8.25 -8.52 8.43
CA GLU A 115 -7.91 -8.40 7.01
C GLU A 115 -8.41 -9.61 6.22
N ALA A 116 -8.15 -10.82 6.70
CA ALA A 116 -8.60 -12.06 6.08
C ALA A 116 -10.13 -12.11 5.95
N ALA A 117 -10.86 -11.69 7.00
CA ALA A 117 -12.31 -11.63 6.99
C ALA A 117 -12.82 -10.68 5.90
N LYS A 118 -12.23 -9.47 5.80
CA LYS A 118 -12.62 -8.48 4.79
C LYS A 118 -12.26 -8.94 3.37
N VAL A 119 -11.09 -9.52 3.17
CA VAL A 119 -10.67 -10.08 1.87
C VAL A 119 -11.64 -11.18 1.42
N LYS A 120 -12.04 -12.06 2.33
CA LYS A 120 -13.03 -13.12 2.07
C LYS A 120 -14.42 -12.55 1.77
N GLU A 121 -14.89 -11.55 2.52
CA GLU A 121 -16.15 -10.84 2.26
C GLU A 121 -16.20 -10.28 0.84
N LEU A 122 -15.06 -9.76 0.35
CA LEU A 122 -14.90 -9.23 -1.01
C LEU A 122 -14.77 -10.33 -2.08
N GLY A 123 -14.78 -11.62 -1.70
CA GLY A 123 -14.65 -12.75 -2.63
C GLY A 123 -13.23 -12.92 -3.19
N MET A 124 -12.21 -12.44 -2.47
CA MET A 124 -10.81 -12.69 -2.75
C MET A 124 -10.23 -13.79 -1.83
N ASN A 125 -9.08 -14.34 -2.20
CA ASN A 125 -8.35 -15.29 -1.36
C ASN A 125 -7.30 -14.56 -0.53
N TYR A 126 -7.13 -14.97 0.73
CA TYR A 126 -6.12 -14.45 1.64
C TYR A 126 -5.16 -15.55 2.09
N PHE A 127 -3.87 -15.25 2.03
CA PHE A 127 -2.82 -16.12 2.55
C PHE A 127 -1.88 -15.31 3.44
N ASN A 128 -1.39 -15.95 4.50
CA ASN A 128 -0.39 -15.36 5.37
C ASN A 128 0.81 -16.29 5.51
N ILE A 129 1.99 -15.76 5.23
CA ILE A 129 3.29 -16.38 5.53
C ILE A 129 3.95 -15.49 6.58
N PRO A 130 4.08 -15.93 7.85
CA PRO A 130 4.47 -15.08 8.97
C PRO A 130 5.99 -14.85 9.02
N VAL A 131 6.54 -14.12 8.06
CA VAL A 131 7.98 -13.87 7.94
C VAL A 131 8.49 -12.97 9.07
N SER A 132 9.49 -13.42 9.82
CA SER A 132 10.23 -12.59 10.76
C SER A 132 11.09 -11.57 10.01
N PHE A 133 11.06 -10.29 10.47
CA PHE A 133 11.93 -9.27 9.90
C PHE A 133 13.39 -9.46 10.31
N ASN A 134 13.62 -9.84 11.57
CA ASN A 134 14.96 -9.96 12.13
C ASN A 134 15.60 -11.32 11.87
N GLU A 135 14.80 -12.37 11.81
CA GLU A 135 15.25 -13.75 11.66
C GLU A 135 14.37 -14.46 10.62
N PRO A 136 14.51 -14.11 9.33
CA PRO A 136 13.74 -14.75 8.27
C PRO A 136 14.17 -16.21 8.10
N ASP A 137 13.21 -17.12 7.87
CA ASP A 137 13.45 -18.55 7.72
C ASP A 137 13.47 -18.97 6.23
N GLU A 138 14.30 -19.96 5.91
CA GLU A 138 14.33 -20.58 4.57
C GLU A 138 13.01 -21.29 4.22
N LEU A 139 12.30 -21.85 5.21
CA LEU A 139 11.00 -22.47 5.01
C LEU A 139 9.94 -21.46 4.57
N ASP A 140 9.98 -20.24 5.14
CA ASP A 140 9.07 -19.15 4.72
C ASP A 140 9.29 -18.80 3.24
N VAL A 141 10.55 -18.86 2.76
CA VAL A 141 10.87 -18.63 1.35
C VAL A 141 10.37 -19.77 0.48
N ASP A 142 10.56 -21.04 0.89
CA ASP A 142 10.08 -22.20 0.16
C ASP A 142 8.54 -22.13 0.02
N ASP A 143 7.83 -21.79 1.09
CA ASP A 143 6.38 -21.60 1.09
C ASP A 143 5.95 -20.41 0.21
N PHE A 144 6.66 -19.30 0.27
CA PHE A 144 6.41 -18.14 -0.58
C PHE A 144 6.56 -18.46 -2.07
N LEU A 145 7.62 -19.14 -2.45
CA LEU A 145 7.86 -19.53 -3.84
C LEU A 145 6.76 -20.48 -4.33
N LYS A 146 6.41 -21.49 -3.54
CA LYS A 146 5.34 -22.43 -3.86
C LYS A 146 3.99 -21.71 -3.98
N LEU A 147 3.63 -20.90 -2.99
CA LEU A 147 2.37 -20.17 -2.96
C LEU A 147 2.24 -19.23 -4.17
N THR A 148 3.28 -18.47 -4.48
CA THR A 148 3.25 -17.54 -5.62
C THR A 148 3.20 -18.29 -6.95
N ASP A 149 3.88 -19.42 -7.11
CA ASP A 149 3.81 -20.26 -8.32
C ASP A 149 2.39 -20.83 -8.54
N GLU A 150 1.66 -21.12 -7.45
CA GLU A 150 0.28 -21.60 -7.50
C GLU A 150 -0.71 -20.46 -7.76
N GLN A 151 -0.62 -19.37 -6.98
CA GLN A 151 -1.64 -18.33 -6.99
C GLN A 151 -1.59 -17.43 -8.24
N LEU A 152 -0.45 -17.24 -8.86
CA LEU A 152 -0.32 -16.53 -10.14
C LEU A 152 -1.08 -17.22 -11.30
N LYS A 153 -1.42 -18.49 -11.16
CA LYS A 153 -2.28 -19.20 -12.12
C LYS A 153 -3.76 -18.85 -11.93
N ASN A 154 -4.14 -18.38 -10.74
CA ASN A 154 -5.51 -18.06 -10.37
C ASN A 154 -5.88 -16.59 -10.65
N GLY A 155 -4.91 -15.74 -10.96
CA GLY A 155 -5.10 -14.34 -11.31
C GLY A 155 -4.14 -13.38 -10.58
N PRO A 156 -4.38 -12.08 -10.71
CA PRO A 156 -3.51 -11.07 -10.13
C PRO A 156 -3.45 -11.12 -8.61
N VAL A 157 -2.24 -10.98 -8.06
CA VAL A 157 -1.95 -11.00 -6.63
C VAL A 157 -1.49 -9.64 -6.13
N PHE A 158 -1.86 -9.28 -4.91
CA PHE A 158 -1.24 -8.19 -4.15
C PHE A 158 -0.47 -8.79 -2.97
N ILE A 159 0.83 -8.53 -2.91
CA ILE A 159 1.73 -9.04 -1.89
C ILE A 159 2.17 -7.89 -1.01
N HIS A 160 2.00 -8.00 0.30
CA HIS A 160 2.38 -6.95 1.22
C HIS A 160 3.07 -7.46 2.50
N CYS A 161 3.71 -6.53 3.18
CA CYS A 161 4.13 -6.67 4.58
C CYS A 161 3.85 -5.35 5.31
N ALA A 162 4.61 -4.98 6.34
CA ALA A 162 4.41 -3.68 7.00
C ALA A 162 4.75 -2.49 6.07
N VAL A 163 5.92 -2.54 5.41
CA VAL A 163 6.46 -1.41 4.63
C VAL A 163 7.08 -1.82 3.28
N GLY A 164 6.87 -3.04 2.83
CA GLY A 164 7.41 -3.55 1.56
C GLY A 164 8.76 -4.28 1.64
N SER A 165 9.52 -4.16 2.73
CA SER A 165 10.90 -4.69 2.83
C SER A 165 10.99 -6.21 2.67
N ARG A 166 10.18 -6.97 3.43
CA ARG A 166 10.12 -8.44 3.33
C ARG A 166 9.66 -8.89 1.97
N VAL A 167 8.67 -8.18 1.40
CA VAL A 167 8.20 -8.42 0.03
C VAL A 167 9.36 -8.25 -0.96
N GLY A 168 10.12 -7.15 -0.85
CA GLY A 168 11.27 -6.89 -1.72
C GLY A 168 12.29 -8.03 -1.66
N ALA A 169 12.69 -8.46 -0.45
CA ALA A 169 13.66 -9.54 -0.27
C ALA A 169 13.18 -10.88 -0.85
N PHE A 170 11.96 -11.28 -0.57
CA PHE A 170 11.40 -12.56 -1.03
C PHE A 170 11.10 -12.53 -2.53
N TRP A 171 10.64 -11.40 -3.05
CA TRP A 171 10.43 -11.24 -4.47
C TRP A 171 11.73 -11.22 -5.27
N MET A 172 12.81 -10.63 -4.74
CA MET A 172 14.16 -10.71 -5.29
C MET A 172 14.61 -12.17 -5.45
N ILE A 173 14.43 -12.99 -4.40
CA ILE A 173 14.73 -14.42 -4.46
C ILE A 173 13.96 -15.08 -5.59
N ARG A 174 12.66 -14.81 -5.69
CA ARG A 174 11.80 -15.35 -6.77
C ARG A 174 12.30 -14.94 -8.15
N ARG A 175 12.63 -13.67 -8.36
CA ARG A 175 13.16 -13.18 -9.64
C ARG A 175 14.42 -13.93 -10.07
N VAL A 176 15.32 -14.18 -9.13
CA VAL A 176 16.58 -14.86 -9.44
C VAL A 176 16.37 -16.37 -9.68
N LEU A 177 15.54 -17.04 -8.85
CA LEU A 177 15.42 -18.50 -8.88
C LEU A 177 14.31 -19.03 -9.81
N ARG A 178 13.30 -18.23 -10.15
CA ARG A 178 12.17 -18.63 -11.01
C ARG A 178 12.18 -17.92 -12.36
N ASP A 179 12.55 -16.63 -12.36
CA ASP A 179 12.49 -15.80 -13.56
C ASP A 179 13.87 -15.64 -14.22
N ASN A 180 14.93 -16.27 -13.68
CA ASN A 180 16.32 -16.24 -14.16
C ASN A 180 16.90 -14.83 -14.30
N TRP A 181 16.49 -13.91 -13.43
CA TRP A 181 17.07 -12.57 -13.42
C TRP A 181 18.45 -12.57 -12.81
N ASP A 182 19.29 -11.61 -13.29
CA ASP A 182 20.52 -11.27 -12.59
C ASP A 182 20.21 -10.75 -11.18
N TYR A 183 21.16 -10.97 -10.24
CA TYR A 183 21.04 -10.52 -8.86
C TYR A 183 20.87 -9.00 -8.75
N ASP A 184 21.68 -8.24 -9.47
CA ASP A 184 21.67 -6.77 -9.38
C ASP A 184 20.36 -6.19 -9.90
N LYS A 185 19.84 -6.70 -11.00
CA LYS A 185 18.52 -6.34 -11.53
C LYS A 185 17.40 -6.68 -10.55
N ALA A 186 17.46 -7.84 -9.93
CA ALA A 186 16.47 -8.25 -8.95
C ALA A 186 16.53 -7.40 -7.66
N LEU A 187 17.73 -7.01 -7.23
CA LEU A 187 17.94 -6.11 -6.10
C LEU A 187 17.41 -4.69 -6.39
N GLU A 188 17.60 -4.18 -7.60
CA GLU A 188 17.04 -2.89 -8.01
C GLU A 188 15.50 -2.89 -7.92
N GLU A 189 14.83 -3.93 -8.43
CA GLU A 189 13.38 -4.07 -8.28
C GLU A 189 12.97 -4.17 -6.80
N ALA A 190 13.69 -4.96 -6.00
CA ALA A 190 13.45 -5.10 -4.56
C ALA A 190 13.56 -3.77 -3.81
N ASN A 191 14.50 -2.92 -4.18
CA ASN A 191 14.64 -1.56 -3.63
C ASN A 191 13.41 -0.69 -3.95
N ARG A 192 12.85 -0.81 -5.15
CA ARG A 192 11.62 -0.12 -5.53
C ARG A 192 10.40 -0.62 -4.75
N ILE A 193 10.35 -1.91 -4.44
CA ILE A 193 9.30 -2.54 -3.61
C ILE A 193 9.38 -2.08 -2.14
N GLY A 194 10.57 -1.70 -1.67
CA GLY A 194 10.75 -1.18 -0.31
C GLY A 194 11.87 -1.81 0.50
N LEU A 195 12.70 -2.69 -0.09
CA LEU A 195 13.94 -3.16 0.54
C LEU A 195 14.94 -2.01 0.58
N ARG A 196 15.53 -1.73 1.77
CA ARG A 196 16.45 -0.62 1.97
C ARG A 196 17.87 -1.13 2.23
N SER A 197 18.88 -0.38 1.78
CA SER A 197 20.29 -0.74 1.96
C SER A 197 20.71 -0.91 3.41
N ASN A 198 20.05 -0.24 4.36
CA ASN A 198 20.29 -0.39 5.80
C ASN A 198 19.62 -1.63 6.42
N GLN A 199 18.91 -2.43 5.63
CA GLN A 199 18.28 -3.68 6.07
C GLN A 199 19.16 -4.88 5.66
N SER A 200 20.45 -4.83 6.08
CA SER A 200 21.46 -5.80 5.69
C SER A 200 21.06 -7.24 5.99
N GLN A 201 20.38 -7.49 7.11
CA GLN A 201 19.91 -8.83 7.49
C GLN A 201 19.03 -9.48 6.43
N LEU A 202 18.05 -8.76 5.88
CA LEU A 202 17.19 -9.28 4.81
C LEU A 202 17.96 -9.48 3.51
N ILE A 203 18.88 -8.56 3.19
CA ILE A 203 19.69 -8.62 1.98
C ILE A 203 20.66 -9.82 2.04
N GLU A 204 21.37 -9.97 3.16
CA GLU A 204 22.32 -11.06 3.38
C GLU A 204 21.62 -12.41 3.41
N PHE A 205 20.48 -12.51 4.09
CA PHE A 205 19.64 -13.71 4.07
C PHE A 205 19.23 -14.10 2.65
N ALA A 206 18.67 -13.15 1.88
CA ALA A 206 18.23 -13.41 0.53
C ALA A 206 19.40 -13.84 -0.39
N LYS A 207 20.57 -13.18 -0.26
CA LYS A 207 21.78 -13.53 -0.98
C LYS A 207 22.25 -14.95 -0.65
N ALA A 208 22.36 -15.29 0.63
CA ALA A 208 22.78 -16.61 1.10
C ALA A 208 21.83 -17.70 0.59
N TYR A 209 20.51 -17.48 0.66
CA TYR A 209 19.51 -18.40 0.17
C TYR A 209 19.65 -18.63 -1.35
N ILE A 210 19.82 -17.57 -2.15
CA ILE A 210 20.02 -17.66 -3.60
C ILE A 210 21.29 -18.45 -3.93
N GLU A 211 22.42 -18.13 -3.29
CA GLU A 211 23.69 -18.81 -3.53
C GLU A 211 23.63 -20.31 -3.22
N LYS A 212 22.97 -20.66 -2.10
CA LYS A 212 22.77 -22.06 -1.71
C LYS A 212 21.96 -22.85 -2.73
N ARG A 213 20.94 -22.24 -3.36
CA ARG A 213 20.05 -22.90 -4.33
C ARG A 213 20.62 -22.93 -5.75
N LYS A 214 21.48 -21.98 -6.15
CA LYS A 214 22.17 -22.01 -7.44
C LYS A 214 23.31 -23.04 -7.53
N LYS A 215 23.84 -23.50 -6.39
CA LYS A 215 24.91 -24.52 -6.33
C LYS A 215 24.39 -25.97 -6.45
N LYS A 216 23.08 -26.16 -6.45
CA LYS A 216 22.41 -27.45 -6.64
C LYS A 216 21.94 -27.62 -8.07
#